data_33040b573e8e8701a7e34d56840e0022
#
_entry.id   33040b573e8e8701a7e34d56840e0022
#
_cell.length_a   1.000
_cell.length_b   1.000
_cell.length_c   1.000
_cell.angle_alpha   90.00
_cell.angle_beta   90.00
_cell.angle_gamma   90.00
#
_symmetry.space_group_name_H-M   'P 1'
#
loop_
_entity.id
_entity.type
_entity.pdbx_description
1 polymer ?
#
loop_
_entity_poly.entity_id
_entity_poly.type
_entity_poly.pdbx_seq_one_letter_code
_entity_poly.pdbx_strand_id
1 'polypeptide(L)'
;MSFRLGAYGVCIEDGRVLLVRYVPPKGATVWTLPGGGVEHAEDPFDAVVREVAEETGYSVVVERLLGVDSRVIPAAERAVPGGPEHQNVGVFYQVRVTGGRLRPEPNGDTDEPVWTPLRDVAGLQRSSLVDVGLELARTLPPTGHVEPVPVGGPVRH
;
A
#
# COMPACT_ATOMS: atom_id res chain seq x y z
N MET A 1 -1.31 -14.47 17.82
CA MET A 1 -1.75 -13.70 16.63
C MET A 1 -0.99 -12.38 16.59
N SER A 2 -0.49 -11.98 15.45
CA SER A 2 0.10 -10.65 15.31
C SER A 2 -0.87 -9.71 14.60
N PHE A 3 -0.71 -8.41 14.85
CA PHE A 3 -1.60 -7.39 14.35
C PHE A 3 -0.81 -6.16 13.91
N ARG A 4 -1.23 -5.55 12.82
CA ARG A 4 -0.63 -4.31 12.35
C ARG A 4 -1.70 -3.36 11.82
N LEU A 5 -1.57 -2.09 12.17
CA LEU A 5 -2.33 -1.01 11.57
C LEU A 5 -1.42 -0.31 10.55
N GLY A 6 -1.87 -0.25 9.31
CA GLY A 6 -1.13 0.43 8.25
C GLY A 6 -1.91 1.59 7.65
N ALA A 7 -1.20 2.53 7.06
CA ALA A 7 -1.78 3.64 6.31
C ALA A 7 -1.17 3.65 4.92
N TYR A 8 -2.01 3.72 3.89
CA TYR A 8 -1.59 3.58 2.49
C TYR A 8 -2.12 4.72 1.65
N GLY A 9 -1.29 5.20 0.72
CA GLY A 9 -1.63 6.29 -0.17
C GLY A 9 -1.97 5.81 -1.57
N VAL A 10 -3.12 6.23 -2.08
CA VAL A 10 -3.50 6.03 -3.47
C VAL A 10 -3.30 7.36 -4.17
N CYS A 11 -2.29 7.43 -5.01
CA CYS A 11 -1.94 8.64 -5.76
C CYS A 11 -2.09 8.34 -7.24
N ILE A 12 -3.09 8.93 -7.88
CA ILE A 12 -3.37 8.72 -9.29
C ILE A 12 -3.29 10.08 -9.99
N GLU A 13 -2.40 10.17 -10.97
CA GLU A 13 -2.23 11.38 -11.80
C GLU A 13 -2.03 10.96 -13.26
N ASP A 14 -2.70 11.62 -14.17
CA ASP A 14 -2.57 11.38 -15.61
C ASP A 14 -2.73 9.91 -16.01
N GLY A 15 -3.69 9.20 -15.39
CA GLY A 15 -3.96 7.80 -15.70
C GLY A 15 -2.91 6.82 -15.17
N ARG A 16 -2.05 7.27 -14.24
CA ARG A 16 -1.02 6.44 -13.63
C ARG A 16 -1.15 6.45 -12.12
N VAL A 17 -0.78 5.35 -11.49
CA VAL A 17 -0.76 5.21 -10.04
C VAL A 17 0.69 5.09 -9.56
N LEU A 18 0.98 5.74 -8.44
CA LEU A 18 2.30 5.66 -7.81
C LEU A 18 2.39 4.35 -7.01
N LEU A 19 3.33 3.51 -7.39
CA LEU A 19 3.62 2.25 -6.72
C LEU A 19 5.07 2.22 -6.26
N VAL A 20 5.34 1.40 -5.26
CA VAL A 20 6.69 1.14 -4.77
C VAL A 20 6.97 -0.36 -4.83
N ARG A 21 8.22 -0.73 -5.01
CA ARG A 21 8.63 -2.13 -5.06
C ARG A 21 9.09 -2.58 -3.69
N TYR A 22 8.41 -3.56 -3.14
CA TYR A 22 8.78 -4.19 -1.88
C TYR A 22 9.70 -5.37 -2.15
N VAL A 23 10.84 -5.38 -1.47
CA VAL A 23 11.84 -6.44 -1.61
C VAL A 23 11.91 -7.20 -0.29
N PRO A 24 11.23 -8.34 -0.18
CA PRO A 24 11.29 -9.12 1.06
C PRO A 24 12.65 -9.80 1.22
N PRO A 25 13.03 -10.15 2.46
CA PRO A 25 14.28 -10.90 2.71
C PRO A 25 14.31 -12.22 1.95
N LYS A 26 13.15 -12.85 1.76
CA LYS A 26 12.96 -14.07 0.98
C LYS A 26 11.72 -13.96 0.14
N GLY A 27 11.73 -14.57 -1.03
CA GLY A 27 10.60 -14.57 -1.94
C GLY A 27 10.73 -13.53 -3.05
N ALA A 28 9.71 -13.47 -3.90
CA ALA A 28 9.69 -12.58 -5.04
C ALA A 28 9.36 -11.14 -4.62
N THR A 29 9.94 -10.18 -5.32
CA THR A 29 9.58 -8.79 -5.16
C THR A 29 8.15 -8.56 -5.60
N VAL A 30 7.44 -7.67 -4.92
CA VAL A 30 6.07 -7.31 -5.25
C VAL A 30 5.90 -5.81 -5.27
N TRP A 31 5.03 -5.34 -6.13
CA TRP A 31 4.62 -3.94 -6.16
C TRP A 31 3.51 -3.71 -5.16
N THR A 32 3.54 -2.56 -4.50
CA THR A 32 2.54 -2.20 -3.50
C THR A 32 2.27 -0.71 -3.52
N LEU A 33 1.25 -0.30 -2.77
CA LEU A 33 1.00 1.13 -2.55
C LEU A 33 2.06 1.68 -1.60
N PRO A 34 2.46 2.95 -1.77
CA PRO A 34 3.28 3.60 -0.75
C PRO A 34 2.49 3.70 0.56
N GLY A 35 3.16 3.39 1.66
CA GLY A 35 2.54 3.36 2.96
C GLY A 35 3.25 2.38 3.87
N GLY A 36 2.75 2.24 5.07
CA GLY A 36 3.33 1.34 6.05
C GLY A 36 2.70 1.45 7.41
N GLY A 37 3.39 0.91 8.41
CA GLY A 37 2.89 0.86 9.78
C GLY A 37 2.68 2.23 10.40
N VAL A 38 1.53 2.39 11.04
CA VAL A 38 1.26 3.56 11.89
C VAL A 38 2.05 3.37 13.17
N GLU A 39 2.80 4.39 13.57
CA GLU A 39 3.61 4.35 14.76
C GLU A 39 2.76 4.61 16.01
N HIS A 40 3.30 4.25 17.18
CA HIS A 40 2.63 4.51 18.44
C HIS A 40 2.29 6.01 18.56
N ALA A 41 1.05 6.29 18.93
CA ALA A 41 0.54 7.66 19.12
C ALA A 41 0.48 8.50 17.83
N GLU A 42 0.72 7.90 16.67
CA GLU A 42 0.61 8.58 15.38
C GLU A 42 -0.80 8.39 14.81
N ASP A 43 -1.35 9.44 14.22
CA ASP A 43 -2.61 9.35 13.49
C ASP A 43 -2.34 8.72 12.10
N PRO A 44 -3.18 7.81 11.63
CA PRO A 44 -3.02 7.27 10.26
C PRO A 44 -2.94 8.36 9.18
N PHE A 45 -3.63 9.46 9.37
CA PHE A 45 -3.57 10.62 8.47
C PHE A 45 -2.14 11.16 8.33
N ASP A 46 -1.41 11.26 9.46
CA ASP A 46 -0.02 11.73 9.46
C ASP A 46 0.93 10.63 8.96
N ALA A 47 0.62 9.38 9.30
CA ALA A 47 1.44 8.24 8.89
C ALA A 47 1.53 8.10 7.38
N VAL A 48 0.43 8.27 6.65
CA VAL A 48 0.46 8.15 5.18
C VAL A 48 1.35 9.22 4.56
N VAL A 49 1.29 10.44 5.07
CA VAL A 49 2.14 11.55 4.57
C VAL A 49 3.61 11.24 4.81
N ARG A 50 3.94 10.79 6.02
CA ARG A 50 5.30 10.41 6.39
C ARG A 50 5.82 9.26 5.53
N GLU A 51 5.03 8.19 5.40
CA GLU A 51 5.43 7.00 4.64
C GLU A 51 5.64 7.30 3.16
N VAL A 52 4.75 8.08 2.55
CA VAL A 52 4.92 8.46 1.15
C VAL A 52 6.21 9.25 0.96
N ALA A 53 6.51 10.17 1.86
CA ALA A 53 7.76 10.95 1.79
C ALA A 53 8.98 10.06 1.93
N GLU A 54 8.98 9.14 2.87
CA GLU A 54 10.09 8.21 3.09
C GLU A 54 10.34 7.31 1.89
N GLU A 55 9.27 6.74 1.33
CA GLU A 55 9.37 5.72 0.29
C GLU A 55 9.52 6.29 -1.11
N THR A 56 9.01 7.47 -1.37
CA THR A 56 8.97 8.02 -2.74
C THR A 56 9.73 9.33 -2.93
N GLY A 57 10.01 10.05 -1.86
CA GLY A 57 10.58 11.39 -1.94
C GLY A 57 9.59 12.50 -2.17
N TYR A 58 8.31 12.17 -2.34
CA TYR A 58 7.28 13.18 -2.57
C TYR A 58 6.69 13.72 -1.27
N SER A 59 6.43 15.01 -1.26
CA SER A 59 5.52 15.63 -0.30
C SER A 59 4.11 15.52 -0.86
N VAL A 60 3.17 15.08 -0.04
CA VAL A 60 1.77 14.92 -0.45
C VAL A 60 0.83 15.56 0.56
N VAL A 61 -0.39 15.85 0.09
CA VAL A 61 -1.52 16.19 0.96
C VAL A 61 -2.58 15.12 0.81
N VAL A 62 -3.29 14.85 1.90
CA VAL A 62 -4.43 13.94 1.89
C VAL A 62 -5.64 14.71 1.33
N GLU A 63 -6.27 14.15 0.31
CA GLU A 63 -7.46 14.75 -0.29
C GLU A 63 -8.75 14.16 0.28
N ARG A 64 -8.75 12.86 0.58
CA ARG A 64 -9.90 12.19 1.19
C ARG A 64 -9.54 10.84 1.79
N LEU A 65 -10.32 10.44 2.77
CA LEU A 65 -10.32 9.07 3.25
C LEU A 65 -11.07 8.20 2.23
N LEU A 66 -10.42 7.14 1.75
CA LEU A 66 -11.03 6.21 0.81
C LEU A 66 -11.74 5.06 1.53
N GLY A 67 -11.11 4.48 2.54
CA GLY A 67 -11.73 3.39 3.26
C GLY A 67 -10.77 2.61 4.13
N VAL A 68 -11.28 1.51 4.65
CA VAL A 68 -10.55 0.61 5.55
C VAL A 68 -10.69 -0.81 5.02
N ASP A 69 -9.59 -1.54 5.02
CA ASP A 69 -9.57 -2.95 4.66
C ASP A 69 -8.91 -3.74 5.76
N SER A 70 -9.43 -4.91 6.03
CA SER A 70 -8.83 -5.84 7.00
C SER A 70 -8.62 -7.18 6.33
N ARG A 71 -7.42 -7.72 6.47
CA ARG A 71 -7.10 -9.04 5.93
C ARG A 71 -6.29 -9.83 6.93
N VAL A 72 -6.48 -11.15 6.87
CA VAL A 72 -5.73 -12.09 7.69
C VAL A 72 -4.80 -12.88 6.78
N ILE A 73 -3.52 -12.87 7.11
CA ILE A 73 -2.50 -13.61 6.38
C ILE A 73 -2.22 -14.89 7.18
N PRO A 74 -2.55 -16.06 6.61
CA PRO A 74 -2.27 -17.33 7.29
C PRO A 74 -0.78 -17.49 7.58
N ALA A 75 -0.46 -18.19 8.66
CA ALA A 75 0.92 -18.40 9.07
C ALA A 75 1.78 -18.98 7.93
N ALA A 76 1.22 -19.90 7.14
CA ALA A 76 1.92 -20.54 6.04
C ALA A 76 2.26 -19.59 4.89
N GLU A 77 1.55 -18.48 4.76
CA GLU A 77 1.72 -17.52 3.67
C GLU A 77 2.50 -16.26 4.08
N ARG A 78 2.95 -16.22 5.32
CA ARG A 78 3.73 -15.08 5.78
C ARG A 78 5.16 -15.11 5.24
N ALA A 79 5.69 -13.92 4.97
CA ALA A 79 7.09 -13.75 4.60
C ALA A 79 8.05 -14.09 5.74
N VAL A 80 7.56 -14.13 6.98
CA VAL A 80 8.33 -14.51 8.17
C VAL A 80 8.03 -15.96 8.52
N PRO A 81 8.91 -16.91 8.24
CA PRO A 81 8.68 -18.33 8.54
C PRO A 81 8.47 -18.57 10.03
N GLY A 82 7.54 -19.45 10.38
CA GLY A 82 7.28 -19.83 11.77
C GLY A 82 6.54 -18.79 12.59
N GLY A 83 6.14 -17.68 11.99
CA GLY A 83 5.36 -16.67 12.68
C GLY A 83 3.89 -17.05 12.80
N PRO A 84 3.15 -16.42 13.71
CA PRO A 84 1.71 -16.68 13.84
C PRO A 84 0.94 -16.07 12.67
N GLU A 85 -0.36 -16.40 12.59
CA GLU A 85 -1.31 -15.71 11.74
C GLU A 85 -1.22 -14.20 11.97
N HIS A 86 -1.35 -13.43 10.89
CA HIS A 86 -1.20 -11.97 10.95
C HIS A 86 -2.44 -11.27 10.41
N GLN A 87 -3.00 -10.36 11.20
CA GLN A 87 -4.05 -9.49 10.73
C GLN A 87 -3.49 -8.11 10.42
N ASN A 88 -3.76 -7.63 9.22
CA ASN A 88 -3.38 -6.28 8.80
C ASN A 88 -4.64 -5.47 8.54
N VAL A 89 -4.79 -4.37 9.27
CA VAL A 89 -5.86 -3.40 9.03
C VAL A 89 -5.24 -2.19 8.36
N GLY A 90 -5.70 -1.87 7.17
CA GLY A 90 -5.20 -0.74 6.39
C GLY A 90 -6.20 0.38 6.29
N VAL A 91 -5.72 1.60 6.46
CA VAL A 91 -6.49 2.83 6.22
C VAL A 91 -5.96 3.42 4.91
N PHE A 92 -6.84 3.61 3.95
CA PHE A 92 -6.49 4.06 2.59
C PHE A 92 -6.90 5.50 2.38
N TYR A 93 -5.96 6.31 1.94
CA TYR A 93 -6.19 7.73 1.66
C TYR A 93 -5.86 8.05 0.20
N GLN A 94 -6.67 8.89 -0.41
CA GLN A 94 -6.29 9.51 -1.68
C GLN A 94 -5.35 10.67 -1.38
N VAL A 95 -4.19 10.67 -2.01
CA VAL A 95 -3.18 11.70 -1.79
C VAL A 95 -2.79 12.36 -3.10
N ARG A 96 -2.33 13.61 -3.02
CA ARG A 96 -1.88 14.39 -4.18
C ARG A 96 -0.48 14.92 -3.91
N VAL A 97 0.40 14.81 -4.90
CA VAL A 97 1.76 15.33 -4.83
C VAL A 97 1.74 16.85 -4.81
N THR A 98 2.46 17.45 -3.84
CA THR A 98 2.60 18.90 -3.72
C THR A 98 4.03 19.37 -3.90
N GLY A 99 5.00 18.46 -3.84
CA GLY A 99 6.41 18.82 -3.98
C GLY A 99 7.32 17.61 -3.86
N GLY A 100 8.61 17.88 -3.79
CA GLY A 100 9.62 16.83 -3.74
C GLY A 100 9.92 16.25 -5.10
N ARG A 101 10.72 15.18 -5.11
CA ARG A 101 11.03 14.45 -6.34
C ARG A 101 11.20 12.97 -6.03
N LEU A 102 10.86 12.13 -7.00
CA LEU A 102 11.03 10.69 -6.88
C LEU A 102 12.47 10.32 -6.56
N ARG A 103 12.62 9.47 -5.57
CA ARG A 103 13.88 8.83 -5.22
C ARG A 103 13.61 7.50 -4.52
N PRO A 104 14.53 6.52 -4.61
CA PRO A 104 14.43 5.30 -3.84
C PRO A 104 14.51 5.59 -2.34
N GLU A 105 13.89 4.74 -1.52
CA GLU A 105 13.99 4.83 -0.08
C GLU A 105 15.39 4.38 0.36
N PRO A 106 16.15 5.25 1.08
CA PRO A 106 17.45 4.83 1.62
C PRO A 106 17.23 3.86 2.78
N ASN A 107 17.87 2.68 2.73
CA ASN A 107 17.85 1.68 3.81
C ASN A 107 16.48 1.19 4.24
N GLY A 108 15.48 1.25 3.35
CA GLY A 108 14.12 0.78 3.65
C GLY A 108 13.80 -0.57 3.03
N ASP A 109 12.58 -1.05 3.28
CA ASP A 109 12.07 -2.30 2.73
C ASP A 109 11.63 -2.16 1.29
N THR A 110 11.44 -0.94 0.81
CA THR A 110 11.08 -0.64 -0.58
C THR A 110 12.27 0.02 -1.28
N ASP A 111 12.42 -0.22 -2.57
CA ASP A 111 13.59 0.28 -3.28
C ASP A 111 13.31 1.13 -4.51
N GLU A 112 12.11 1.11 -5.06
CA GLU A 112 11.85 1.84 -6.31
C GLU A 112 10.42 2.34 -6.41
N PRO A 113 10.21 3.68 -6.35
CA PRO A 113 8.92 4.27 -6.64
C PRO A 113 8.77 4.49 -8.15
N VAL A 114 7.63 4.09 -8.71
CA VAL A 114 7.36 4.20 -10.15
C VAL A 114 5.91 4.62 -10.39
N TRP A 115 5.73 5.56 -11.30
CA TRP A 115 4.41 5.87 -11.87
C TRP A 115 4.04 4.79 -12.87
N THR A 116 2.99 4.04 -12.60
CA THR A 116 2.57 2.89 -13.41
C THR A 116 1.23 3.21 -14.09
N PRO A 117 1.15 3.10 -15.43
CA PRO A 117 -0.14 3.24 -16.08
C PRO A 117 -1.17 2.27 -15.51
N LEU A 118 -2.38 2.75 -15.24
CA LEU A 118 -3.43 1.91 -14.64
C LEU A 118 -3.68 0.63 -15.43
N ARG A 119 -3.58 0.70 -16.77
CA ARG A 119 -3.78 -0.48 -17.63
C ARG A 119 -2.71 -1.55 -17.45
N ASP A 120 -1.55 -1.20 -16.89
CA ASP A 120 -0.43 -2.13 -16.74
C ASP A 120 -0.41 -2.82 -15.37
N VAL A 121 -1.23 -2.37 -14.42
CA VAL A 121 -1.24 -2.90 -13.05
C VAL A 121 -1.58 -4.38 -13.02
N ALA A 122 -2.54 -4.82 -13.84
CA ALA A 122 -2.98 -6.22 -13.86
C ALA A 122 -1.86 -7.21 -14.22
N GLY A 123 -0.82 -6.75 -14.92
CA GLY A 123 0.32 -7.57 -15.29
C GLY A 123 1.41 -7.67 -14.24
N LEU A 124 1.30 -6.93 -13.14
CA LEU A 124 2.34 -6.90 -12.11
C LEU A 124 2.11 -7.97 -11.05
N GLN A 125 3.20 -8.52 -10.53
CA GLN A 125 3.15 -9.21 -9.24
C GLN A 125 3.00 -8.16 -8.17
N ARG A 126 1.91 -8.19 -7.44
CA ARG A 126 1.52 -7.10 -6.56
C ARG A 126 0.81 -7.56 -5.30
N SER A 127 0.90 -6.73 -4.28
CA SER A 127 0.09 -6.89 -3.07
C SER A 127 -1.39 -6.63 -3.39
N SER A 128 -2.27 -7.37 -2.75
CA SER A 128 -3.72 -7.11 -2.82
C SER A 128 -4.10 -5.71 -2.35
N LEU A 129 -3.23 -5.04 -1.60
CA LEU A 129 -3.44 -3.64 -1.19
C LEU A 129 -3.61 -2.72 -2.40
N VAL A 130 -2.89 -2.99 -3.50
CA VAL A 130 -3.02 -2.20 -4.72
C VAL A 130 -4.43 -2.32 -5.27
N ASP A 131 -4.94 -3.53 -5.38
CA ASP A 131 -6.27 -3.80 -5.92
C ASP A 131 -7.36 -3.18 -5.04
N VAL A 132 -7.23 -3.31 -3.72
CA VAL A 132 -8.15 -2.69 -2.76
C VAL A 132 -8.14 -1.17 -2.91
N GLY A 133 -6.96 -0.57 -2.92
CA GLY A 133 -6.83 0.89 -3.03
C GLY A 133 -7.41 1.43 -4.34
N LEU A 134 -7.14 0.77 -5.45
CA LEU A 134 -7.67 1.18 -6.76
C LEU A 134 -9.19 1.03 -6.82
N GLU A 135 -9.75 -0.04 -6.24
CA GLU A 135 -11.19 -0.25 -6.21
C GLU A 135 -11.88 0.80 -5.33
N LEU A 136 -11.31 1.12 -4.17
CA LEU A 136 -11.80 2.19 -3.31
C LEU A 136 -11.79 3.54 -4.03
N ALA A 137 -10.71 3.84 -4.74
CA ALA A 137 -10.60 5.10 -5.48
C ALA A 137 -11.57 5.18 -6.65
N ARG A 138 -11.83 4.05 -7.31
CA ARG A 138 -12.74 3.98 -8.46
C ARG A 138 -14.19 4.12 -8.05
N THR A 139 -14.60 3.47 -6.95
CA THR A 139 -16.01 3.37 -6.57
C THR A 139 -16.42 4.37 -5.48
N LEU A 140 -15.48 4.85 -4.68
CA LEU A 140 -15.73 5.78 -3.58
C LEU A 140 -16.93 5.36 -2.72
N PRO A 141 -16.94 4.12 -2.18
CA PRO A 141 -18.10 3.65 -1.43
C PRO A 141 -18.30 4.46 -0.15
N PRO A 142 -19.55 4.86 0.16
CA PRO A 142 -19.81 5.64 1.38
C PRO A 142 -19.40 4.94 2.66
N THR A 143 -19.41 3.60 2.68
CA THR A 143 -18.97 2.81 3.83
C THR A 143 -17.47 2.70 3.96
N GLY A 144 -16.71 3.07 2.91
CA GLY A 144 -15.26 2.83 2.89
C GLY A 144 -14.88 1.36 2.81
N HIS A 145 -15.79 0.52 2.31
CA HIS A 145 -15.59 -0.93 2.25
C HIS A 145 -15.75 -1.45 0.82
N VAL A 146 -14.86 -2.33 0.41
CA VAL A 146 -14.96 -3.09 -0.84
C VAL A 146 -14.86 -4.57 -0.53
N GLU A 147 -15.36 -5.41 -1.45
CA GLU A 147 -15.28 -6.85 -1.29
C GLU A 147 -13.81 -7.32 -1.24
N PRO A 148 -13.53 -8.39 -0.47
CA PRO A 148 -12.17 -8.92 -0.39
C PRO A 148 -11.61 -9.25 -1.78
N VAL A 149 -10.36 -8.89 -1.99
CA VAL A 149 -9.65 -9.19 -3.23
C VAL A 149 -9.08 -10.60 -3.14
N PRO A 150 -9.41 -11.50 -4.07
CA PRO A 150 -8.84 -12.84 -4.07
C PRO A 150 -7.32 -12.81 -4.27
N VAL A 151 -6.62 -13.56 -3.44
CA VAL A 151 -5.18 -13.75 -3.55
C VAL A 151 -4.90 -14.99 -4.38
N GLY A 152 -3.93 -14.88 -5.27
CA GLY A 152 -3.54 -15.97 -6.16
C GLY A 152 -2.95 -15.42 -7.45
N GLY A 153 -2.21 -16.26 -8.18
CA GLY A 153 -1.51 -15.83 -9.37
C GLY A 153 -0.55 -14.68 -9.07
N PRO A 154 -0.68 -13.52 -9.76
CA PRO A 154 0.19 -12.36 -9.51
C PRO A 154 -0.18 -11.56 -8.25
N VAL A 155 -1.33 -11.85 -7.63
CA VAL A 155 -1.81 -11.10 -6.46
C VAL A 155 -1.38 -11.81 -5.18
N ARG A 156 -0.70 -11.09 -4.30
CA ARG A 156 -0.20 -11.57 -3.00
C ARG A 156 -0.86 -10.80 -1.85
N HIS A 157 -0.71 -11.34 -0.65
CA HIS A 157 -1.13 -10.62 0.56
C HIS A 157 -0.35 -9.33 0.78
#